data_4e225ed4355b5ec0884feaf1ce509ac4
#
_entry.id   4e225ed4355b5ec0884feaf1ce509ac4
#
_cell.length_a   1.000
_cell.length_b   1.000
_cell.length_c   1.000
_cell.angle_alpha   90.00
_cell.angle_beta   90.00
_cell.angle_gamma   90.00
#
_symmetry.space_group_name_H-M   'P 1'
#
loop_
_entity.id
_entity.type
_entity.pdbx_description
1 polymer ?
#
loop_
_entity_poly.entity_id
_entity_poly.type
_entity_poly.pdbx_seq_one_letter_code
_entity_poly.pdbx_strand_id
1 'polypeptide(L)'
;ALSVYNGRTKTVVNVSAPTRIPPDPMNRGDLEQTAILTGGYPFSPSQPVSPGVLSVINNQVAATISNSIEGRRTGFANWVAAATNPLTTRAIANRLWLWHFGEPIAGNPNNFGSTGKKPTHPQLLDWLAATFVEDNWSIKTMHRRIMMSDAYCRSSHHPNPTALRELDPQGDRYTVFKPRRLTAEELRDSMLAITKELNATLGGIPCRPEINIEVAMQPRQVMGT
;
A
#
# COMPACT_ATOMS: atom_id res chain seq x y z
N ALA A 1 12.40 11.19 -17.27
CA ALA A 1 11.84 9.86 -17.51
C ALA A 1 12.45 8.91 -16.47
N LEU A 2 11.62 8.18 -15.76
CA LEU A 2 12.08 7.11 -14.87
C LEU A 2 12.34 5.88 -15.74
N SER A 3 13.62 5.52 -15.91
CA SER A 3 13.98 4.27 -16.55
C SER A 3 13.99 3.14 -15.50
N VAL A 4 13.31 2.06 -15.80
CA VAL A 4 13.27 0.88 -14.94
C VAL A 4 14.08 -0.22 -15.61
N TYR A 5 15.19 -0.60 -14.98
CA TYR A 5 16.03 -1.68 -15.46
C TYR A 5 15.31 -3.03 -15.33
N ASN A 6 15.21 -3.76 -16.43
CA ASN A 6 14.60 -5.08 -16.49
C ASN A 6 15.71 -6.13 -16.64
N GLY A 7 15.89 -6.96 -15.63
CA GLY A 7 16.82 -8.05 -15.66
C GLY A 7 17.88 -8.00 -14.56
N ARG A 8 18.77 -8.97 -14.55
CA ARG A 8 19.83 -9.10 -13.55
C ARG A 8 20.99 -8.16 -13.88
N THR A 9 21.50 -7.45 -12.87
CA THR A 9 22.76 -6.71 -13.01
C THR A 9 23.92 -7.71 -12.96
N LYS A 10 24.84 -7.65 -13.93
CA LYS A 10 26.01 -8.57 -14.01
C LYS A 10 26.98 -8.42 -12.84
N THR A 11 26.87 -7.39 -12.03
CA THR A 11 27.79 -7.14 -10.93
C THR A 11 27.09 -7.28 -9.60
N VAL A 12 27.28 -8.40 -8.95
CA VAL A 12 26.94 -8.56 -7.52
C VAL A 12 28.03 -7.82 -6.74
N VAL A 13 27.72 -6.67 -6.22
CA VAL A 13 28.60 -5.93 -5.35
C VAL A 13 28.33 -6.35 -3.91
N ASN A 14 29.39 -6.53 -3.13
CA ASN A 14 29.36 -6.85 -1.71
C ASN A 14 28.26 -6.07 -0.95
N VAL A 15 27.70 -6.66 0.07
CA VAL A 15 26.57 -6.17 0.90
C VAL A 15 26.74 -4.72 1.39
N SER A 16 27.98 -4.22 1.42
CA SER A 16 28.34 -2.86 1.84
C SER A 16 28.39 -1.83 0.70
N ALA A 17 28.19 -2.23 -0.54
CA ALA A 17 28.27 -1.34 -1.70
C ALA A 17 26.90 -1.24 -2.41
N PRO A 18 26.50 -0.03 -2.84
CA PRO A 18 25.24 0.13 -3.55
C PRO A 18 25.27 -0.67 -4.85
N THR A 19 24.17 -1.37 -5.15
CA THR A 19 23.97 -2.06 -6.44
C THR A 19 24.20 -1.04 -7.55
N ARG A 20 25.24 -1.24 -8.35
CA ARG A 20 25.51 -0.34 -9.46
C ARG A 20 24.54 -0.66 -10.59
N ILE A 21 23.75 0.34 -10.94
CA ILE A 21 22.99 0.32 -12.19
C ILE A 21 23.99 0.22 -13.34
N PRO A 22 23.77 -0.64 -14.35
CA PRO A 22 24.64 -0.69 -15.52
C PRO A 22 24.86 0.70 -16.14
N PRO A 23 26.05 1.00 -16.68
CA PRO A 23 26.32 2.29 -17.30
C PRO A 23 25.37 2.59 -18.47
N ASP A 24 24.82 1.58 -19.10
CA ASP A 24 23.73 1.72 -20.06
C ASP A 24 22.42 1.21 -19.42
N PRO A 25 21.57 2.12 -18.88
CA PRO A 25 20.30 1.75 -18.25
C PRO A 25 19.25 1.25 -19.26
N MET A 26 19.51 1.42 -20.57
CA MET A 26 18.66 0.89 -21.64
C MET A 26 19.08 -0.53 -22.05
N ASN A 27 20.24 -0.99 -21.59
CA ASN A 27 20.69 -2.35 -21.86
C ASN A 27 19.81 -3.35 -21.09
N ARG A 28 19.33 -4.38 -21.79
CA ARG A 28 18.51 -5.43 -21.20
C ARG A 28 19.41 -6.38 -20.44
N GLY A 29 19.10 -6.56 -19.14
CA GLY A 29 19.78 -7.58 -18.35
C GLY A 29 19.35 -9.00 -18.77
N ASP A 30 20.18 -9.96 -18.42
CA ASP A 30 19.85 -11.36 -18.62
C ASP A 30 18.73 -11.78 -17.67
N LEU A 31 17.76 -12.56 -18.16
CA LEU A 31 16.73 -13.16 -17.31
C LEU A 31 17.34 -14.31 -16.54
N GLU A 32 17.13 -14.29 -15.25
CA GLU A 32 17.42 -15.43 -14.39
C GLU A 32 16.34 -16.50 -14.60
N GLN A 33 16.75 -17.75 -14.81
CA GLN A 33 15.83 -18.87 -14.84
C GLN A 33 15.34 -19.12 -13.40
N THR A 34 14.05 -18.95 -13.20
CA THR A 34 13.42 -19.18 -11.90
C THR A 34 12.95 -20.63 -11.81
N ALA A 35 13.18 -21.27 -10.68
CA ALA A 35 12.76 -22.65 -10.42
C ALA A 35 12.15 -22.78 -9.02
N ILE A 36 11.39 -23.83 -8.82
CA ILE A 36 10.95 -24.23 -7.49
C ILE A 36 12.19 -24.69 -6.72
N LEU A 37 12.37 -24.19 -5.51
CA LEU A 37 13.49 -24.53 -4.64
C LEU A 37 13.08 -25.65 -3.68
N THR A 38 13.76 -26.78 -3.72
CA THR A 38 13.49 -27.91 -2.82
C THR A 38 13.78 -27.50 -1.37
N GLY A 39 12.76 -27.56 -0.50
CA GLY A 39 12.87 -27.12 0.88
C GLY A 39 13.20 -25.61 1.06
N GLY A 40 13.05 -24.80 0.01
CA GLY A 40 13.42 -23.38 0.03
C GLY A 40 14.92 -23.13 -0.08
N TYR A 41 15.74 -24.17 -0.33
CA TYR A 41 17.19 -24.05 -0.37
C TYR A 41 17.65 -23.45 -1.73
N PRO A 42 18.34 -22.28 -1.74
CA PRO A 42 18.67 -21.56 -2.99
C PRO A 42 19.53 -22.34 -3.97
N PHE A 43 20.32 -23.31 -3.48
CA PHE A 43 21.22 -24.13 -4.30
C PHE A 43 20.63 -25.48 -4.72
N SER A 44 19.33 -25.70 -4.47
CA SER A 44 18.61 -26.90 -4.88
C SER A 44 17.44 -26.56 -5.78
N PRO A 45 17.67 -25.98 -6.98
CA PRO A 45 16.62 -25.74 -7.95
C PRO A 45 16.05 -27.06 -8.47
N SER A 46 14.75 -27.17 -8.52
CA SER A 46 14.02 -28.31 -9.07
C SER A 46 13.37 -27.92 -10.40
N GLN A 47 12.06 -27.97 -10.49
CA GLN A 47 11.36 -27.69 -11.72
C GLN A 47 11.41 -26.20 -12.10
N PRO A 48 11.79 -25.86 -13.35
CA PRO A 48 11.70 -24.48 -13.84
C PRO A 48 10.26 -23.99 -13.84
N VAL A 49 10.07 -22.72 -13.54
CA VAL A 49 8.75 -22.06 -13.55
C VAL A 49 8.72 -20.92 -14.54
N SER A 50 7.59 -20.77 -15.22
CA SER A 50 7.30 -19.63 -16.07
C SER A 50 6.65 -18.50 -15.28
N PRO A 51 6.80 -17.23 -15.73
CA PRO A 51 6.10 -16.12 -15.13
C PRO A 51 4.60 -16.31 -15.18
N GLY A 52 3.93 -15.96 -14.09
CA GLY A 52 2.47 -16.11 -14.00
C GLY A 52 1.89 -15.16 -12.97
N VAL A 53 0.59 -15.25 -12.78
CA VAL A 53 -0.19 -14.53 -11.77
C VAL A 53 -0.89 -15.52 -10.85
N LEU A 54 -1.53 -15.03 -9.80
CA LEU A 54 -2.22 -15.87 -8.84
C LEU A 54 -3.34 -16.67 -9.52
N SER A 55 -3.22 -17.99 -9.53
CA SER A 55 -4.17 -18.89 -10.19
C SER A 55 -5.59 -18.80 -9.62
N VAL A 56 -5.72 -18.49 -8.34
CA VAL A 56 -7.02 -18.37 -7.63
C VAL A 56 -7.92 -17.29 -8.23
N ILE A 57 -7.35 -16.25 -8.84
CA ILE A 57 -8.09 -15.16 -9.49
C ILE A 57 -7.89 -15.11 -11.01
N ASN A 58 -7.12 -16.04 -11.58
CA ASN A 58 -6.80 -16.05 -13.01
C ASN A 58 -8.04 -16.23 -13.90
N ASN A 59 -9.08 -16.90 -13.41
CA ASN A 59 -10.35 -17.07 -14.14
C ASN A 59 -11.14 -15.76 -14.26
N GLN A 60 -10.87 -14.78 -13.41
CA GLN A 60 -11.52 -13.47 -13.41
C GLN A 60 -10.71 -12.43 -14.19
N VAL A 61 -9.38 -12.58 -14.18
CA VAL A 61 -8.45 -11.63 -14.78
C VAL A 61 -7.39 -12.43 -15.56
N ALA A 62 -7.68 -12.68 -16.83
CA ALA A 62 -6.70 -13.32 -17.71
C ALA A 62 -5.48 -12.41 -17.86
N ALA A 63 -4.29 -12.96 -17.61
CA ALA A 63 -3.05 -12.25 -17.83
C ALA A 63 -2.08 -13.10 -18.63
N THR A 64 -1.57 -12.54 -19.71
CA THR A 64 -0.45 -13.12 -20.45
C THR A 64 0.82 -12.42 -20.01
N ILE A 65 1.62 -13.12 -19.20
CA ILE A 65 2.95 -12.63 -18.80
C ILE A 65 3.98 -13.20 -19.77
N SER A 66 4.72 -12.32 -20.42
CA SER A 66 5.76 -12.72 -21.37
C SER A 66 6.85 -13.54 -20.69
N ASN A 67 7.32 -14.60 -21.35
CA ASN A 67 8.52 -15.33 -20.95
C ASN A 67 9.81 -14.58 -21.27
N SER A 68 9.75 -13.56 -22.13
CA SER A 68 10.87 -12.69 -22.45
C SER A 68 10.95 -11.50 -21.47
N ILE A 69 12.03 -10.75 -21.51
CA ILE A 69 12.18 -9.50 -20.76
C ILE A 69 11.11 -8.49 -21.18
N GLU A 70 10.84 -8.45 -22.49
CA GLU A 70 9.89 -7.51 -23.07
C GLU A 70 8.46 -7.83 -22.64
N GLY A 71 7.75 -6.79 -22.19
CA GLY A 71 6.36 -6.87 -21.82
C GLY A 71 6.05 -7.58 -20.50
N ARG A 72 7.02 -8.25 -19.85
CA ARG A 72 6.77 -8.97 -18.59
C ARG A 72 6.20 -8.06 -17.50
N ARG A 73 6.85 -6.92 -17.23
CA ARG A 73 6.40 -5.96 -16.21
C ARG A 73 5.10 -5.29 -16.62
N THR A 74 4.96 -4.96 -17.89
CA THR A 74 3.72 -4.37 -18.43
C THR A 74 2.55 -5.34 -18.31
N GLY A 75 2.76 -6.61 -18.65
CA GLY A 75 1.74 -7.65 -18.47
C GLY A 75 1.31 -7.78 -17.02
N PHE A 76 2.25 -7.80 -16.08
CA PHE A 76 1.94 -7.82 -14.64
C PHE A 76 1.23 -6.54 -14.18
N ALA A 77 1.70 -5.37 -14.63
CA ALA A 77 1.05 -4.09 -14.31
C ALA A 77 -0.40 -4.03 -14.81
N ASN A 78 -0.64 -4.48 -16.03
CA ASN A 78 -1.98 -4.56 -16.58
C ASN A 78 -2.89 -5.50 -15.78
N TRP A 79 -2.36 -6.63 -15.31
CA TRP A 79 -3.10 -7.52 -14.43
C TRP A 79 -3.41 -6.90 -13.08
N VAL A 80 -2.45 -6.21 -12.46
CA VAL A 80 -2.66 -5.48 -11.20
C VAL A 80 -3.72 -4.40 -11.37
N ALA A 81 -3.67 -3.64 -12.46
CA ALA A 81 -4.57 -2.52 -12.73
C ALA A 81 -5.90 -2.92 -13.40
N ALA A 82 -6.12 -4.20 -13.65
CA ALA A 82 -7.36 -4.65 -14.26
C ALA A 82 -8.57 -4.34 -13.37
N ALA A 83 -9.62 -3.75 -13.95
CA ALA A 83 -10.85 -3.40 -13.24
C ALA A 83 -11.53 -4.61 -12.59
N THR A 84 -11.32 -5.79 -13.17
CA THR A 84 -11.84 -7.07 -12.69
C THR A 84 -10.94 -7.71 -11.61
N ASN A 85 -9.79 -7.11 -11.28
CA ASN A 85 -8.91 -7.63 -10.23
C ASN A 85 -9.45 -7.24 -8.84
N PRO A 86 -10.04 -8.20 -8.10
CA PRO A 86 -10.69 -7.89 -6.84
C PRO A 86 -9.71 -7.55 -5.72
N LEU A 87 -8.43 -7.92 -5.84
CA LEU A 87 -7.43 -7.69 -4.80
C LEU A 87 -6.98 -6.24 -4.77
N THR A 88 -6.65 -5.68 -5.93
CA THR A 88 -6.14 -4.31 -6.03
C THR A 88 -7.15 -3.29 -5.53
N THR A 89 -8.39 -3.41 -6.00
CA THR A 89 -9.45 -2.46 -5.64
C THR A 89 -9.79 -2.51 -4.16
N ARG A 90 -9.92 -3.72 -3.58
CA ARG A 90 -10.16 -3.88 -2.14
C ARG A 90 -8.98 -3.39 -1.29
N ALA A 91 -7.74 -3.65 -1.72
CA ALA A 91 -6.57 -3.20 -0.99
C ALA A 91 -6.49 -1.68 -0.90
N ILE A 92 -6.76 -0.98 -2.00
CA ILE A 92 -6.78 0.49 -2.03
C ILE A 92 -7.97 1.05 -1.26
N ALA A 93 -9.18 0.53 -1.46
CA ALA A 93 -10.37 0.97 -0.73
C ALA A 93 -10.19 0.83 0.79
N ASN A 94 -9.63 -0.30 1.23
CA ASN A 94 -9.35 -0.55 2.64
C ASN A 94 -8.31 0.44 3.23
N ARG A 95 -7.30 0.83 2.45
CA ARG A 95 -6.29 1.83 2.87
C ARG A 95 -6.87 3.24 2.91
N LEU A 96 -7.68 3.62 1.93
CA LEU A 96 -8.37 4.90 1.93
C LEU A 96 -9.29 5.03 3.15
N TRP A 97 -10.01 3.96 3.48
CA TRP A 97 -10.82 3.89 4.69
C TRP A 97 -9.99 4.02 5.97
N LEU A 98 -8.88 3.27 6.08
CA LEU A 98 -7.95 3.35 7.19
C LEU A 98 -7.43 4.78 7.43
N TRP A 99 -7.08 5.50 6.36
CA TRP A 99 -6.58 6.87 6.49
C TRP A 99 -7.62 7.84 7.05
N HIS A 100 -8.90 7.60 6.75
CA HIS A 100 -9.98 8.44 7.28
C HIS A 100 -10.41 8.07 8.70
N PHE A 101 -10.53 6.79 9.00
CA PHE A 101 -11.09 6.32 10.27
C PHE A 101 -10.03 5.84 11.28
N GLY A 102 -8.78 5.73 10.88
CA GLY A 102 -7.70 5.21 11.72
C GLY A 102 -7.70 3.68 11.86
N GLU A 103 -8.77 3.01 11.45
CA GLU A 103 -8.90 1.55 11.46
C GLU A 103 -9.39 1.04 10.10
N PRO A 104 -8.80 -0.04 9.55
CA PRO A 104 -9.21 -0.57 8.26
C PRO A 104 -10.46 -1.45 8.42
N ILE A 105 -11.24 -1.59 7.34
CA ILE A 105 -12.38 -2.53 7.31
C ILE A 105 -11.88 -3.98 7.41
N ALA A 106 -10.83 -4.34 6.66
CA ALA A 106 -10.09 -5.59 6.82
C ALA A 106 -8.87 -5.33 7.71
N GLY A 107 -8.87 -5.88 8.91
CA GLY A 107 -8.03 -5.46 10.03
C GLY A 107 -6.51 -5.59 9.85
N ASN A 108 -6.03 -6.26 8.78
CA ASN A 108 -4.62 -6.22 8.37
C ASN A 108 -4.52 -5.80 6.91
N PRO A 109 -4.28 -4.50 6.63
CA PRO A 109 -4.28 -3.96 5.27
C PRO A 109 -3.16 -4.51 4.37
N ASN A 110 -2.19 -5.21 4.95
CA ASN A 110 -1.09 -5.86 4.23
C ASN A 110 -1.27 -7.37 4.07
N ASN A 111 -2.34 -7.94 4.63
CA ASN A 111 -2.57 -9.38 4.59
C ASN A 111 -4.05 -9.69 4.35
N PHE A 112 -4.40 -9.94 3.09
CA PHE A 112 -5.72 -10.40 2.65
C PHE A 112 -5.80 -11.93 2.50
N GLY A 113 -4.78 -12.64 2.96
CA GLY A 113 -4.72 -14.10 2.93
C GLY A 113 -5.50 -14.77 4.07
N SER A 114 -5.40 -16.10 4.13
CA SER A 114 -6.12 -16.92 5.12
C SER A 114 -5.77 -16.61 6.57
N THR A 115 -4.57 -16.08 6.83
CA THR A 115 -4.11 -15.66 8.15
C THR A 115 -4.44 -14.20 8.47
N GLY A 116 -4.97 -13.45 7.50
CA GLY A 116 -5.42 -12.08 7.70
C GLY A 116 -6.73 -11.99 8.48
N LYS A 117 -6.98 -10.84 9.09
CA LYS A 117 -8.27 -10.58 9.75
C LYS A 117 -9.36 -10.40 8.69
N LYS A 118 -10.48 -11.08 8.87
CA LYS A 118 -11.65 -10.90 8.01
C LYS A 118 -12.17 -9.47 8.11
N PRO A 119 -12.75 -8.94 7.02
CA PRO A 119 -13.36 -7.61 7.07
C PRO A 119 -14.57 -7.58 8.00
N THR A 120 -14.69 -6.53 8.80
CA THR A 120 -15.85 -6.29 9.68
C THR A 120 -17.12 -6.04 8.87
N HIS A 121 -16.97 -5.35 7.72
CA HIS A 121 -18.04 -4.97 6.80
C HIS A 121 -17.69 -5.38 5.36
N PRO A 122 -17.81 -6.68 4.99
CA PRO A 122 -17.40 -7.16 3.68
C PRO A 122 -18.17 -6.48 2.53
N GLN A 123 -19.47 -6.29 2.69
CA GLN A 123 -20.31 -5.62 1.68
C GLN A 123 -19.92 -4.16 1.46
N LEU A 124 -19.56 -3.43 2.51
CA LEU A 124 -19.05 -2.07 2.39
C LEU A 124 -17.72 -2.03 1.65
N LEU A 125 -16.81 -2.95 1.98
CA LEU A 125 -15.52 -3.03 1.29
C LEU A 125 -15.69 -3.33 -0.19
N ASP A 126 -16.59 -4.24 -0.53
CA ASP A 126 -16.90 -4.60 -1.91
C ASP A 126 -17.55 -3.45 -2.68
N TRP A 127 -18.47 -2.74 -2.04
CA TRP A 127 -19.09 -1.55 -2.62
C TRP A 127 -18.06 -0.44 -2.87
N LEU A 128 -17.21 -0.13 -1.90
CA LEU A 128 -16.14 0.85 -2.07
C LEU A 128 -15.18 0.47 -3.20
N ALA A 129 -14.83 -0.82 -3.29
CA ALA A 129 -13.94 -1.32 -4.33
C ALA A 129 -14.56 -1.20 -5.73
N ALA A 130 -15.85 -1.54 -5.89
CA ALA A 130 -16.57 -1.42 -7.14
C ALA A 130 -16.74 0.05 -7.55
N THR A 131 -17.20 0.89 -6.63
CA THR A 131 -17.38 2.33 -6.86
C THR A 131 -16.07 3.03 -7.24
N PHE A 132 -14.93 2.58 -6.68
CA PHE A 132 -13.63 3.14 -7.03
C PHE A 132 -13.27 2.90 -8.50
N VAL A 133 -13.63 1.74 -9.05
CA VAL A 133 -13.48 1.45 -10.50
C VAL A 133 -14.45 2.28 -11.33
N GLU A 134 -15.72 2.35 -10.92
CA GLU A 134 -16.75 3.14 -11.60
C GLU A 134 -16.40 4.62 -11.69
N ASP A 135 -15.77 5.15 -10.64
CA ASP A 135 -15.24 6.52 -10.57
C ASP A 135 -13.88 6.69 -11.30
N ASN A 136 -13.50 5.77 -12.20
CA ASN A 136 -12.24 5.79 -12.95
C ASN A 136 -11.01 5.91 -12.06
N TRP A 137 -10.97 5.16 -10.97
CA TRP A 137 -9.85 5.14 -10.02
C TRP A 137 -9.54 6.51 -9.38
N SER A 138 -10.56 7.36 -9.26
CA SER A 138 -10.41 8.70 -8.70
C SER A 138 -10.31 8.66 -7.17
N ILE A 139 -9.10 8.75 -6.65
CA ILE A 139 -8.85 8.85 -5.20
C ILE A 139 -9.57 10.07 -4.61
N LYS A 140 -9.59 11.20 -5.31
CA LYS A 140 -10.26 12.42 -4.85
C LYS A 140 -11.77 12.25 -4.71
N THR A 141 -12.39 11.54 -5.64
CA THR A 141 -13.83 11.23 -5.58
C THR A 141 -14.11 10.31 -4.40
N MET A 142 -13.28 9.29 -4.18
CA MET A 142 -13.43 8.37 -3.06
C MET A 142 -13.26 9.09 -1.71
N HIS A 143 -12.28 9.98 -1.55
CA HIS A 143 -12.15 10.81 -0.36
C HIS A 143 -13.42 11.62 -0.10
N ARG A 144 -13.97 12.26 -1.13
CA ARG A 144 -15.22 13.02 -1.00
C ARG A 144 -16.38 12.13 -0.54
N ARG A 145 -16.55 10.94 -1.14
CA ARG A 145 -17.62 10.01 -0.75
C ARG A 145 -17.50 9.59 0.71
N ILE A 146 -16.30 9.26 1.16
CA ILE A 146 -16.06 8.88 2.56
C ILE A 146 -16.34 10.05 3.50
N MET A 147 -15.80 11.23 3.22
CA MET A 147 -15.94 12.40 4.08
C MET A 147 -17.37 12.95 4.13
N MET A 148 -18.17 12.74 3.09
CA MET A 148 -19.59 13.14 3.04
C MET A 148 -20.54 12.07 3.60
N SER A 149 -20.00 10.93 4.06
CA SER A 149 -20.84 9.88 4.63
C SER A 149 -21.29 10.21 6.06
N ASP A 150 -22.48 9.72 6.44
CA ASP A 150 -22.99 9.88 7.80
C ASP A 150 -22.03 9.29 8.84
N ALA A 151 -21.30 8.21 8.48
CA ALA A 151 -20.33 7.60 9.37
C ALA A 151 -19.17 8.55 9.72
N TYR A 152 -18.68 9.30 8.74
CA TYR A 152 -17.59 10.26 8.93
C TYR A 152 -18.06 11.54 9.64
N CYS A 153 -19.30 11.96 9.39
CA CYS A 153 -19.89 13.17 9.99
C CYS A 153 -20.45 12.95 11.41
N ARG A 154 -20.32 11.75 11.98
CA ARG A 154 -20.79 11.47 13.34
C ARG A 154 -19.95 12.19 14.39
N SER A 155 -20.63 12.54 15.51
CA SER A 155 -19.96 13.05 16.71
C SER A 155 -19.02 12.00 17.31
N SER A 156 -17.93 12.44 17.91
CA SER A 156 -17.04 11.60 18.72
C SER A 156 -17.63 11.24 20.09
N HIS A 157 -18.74 11.87 20.48
CA HIS A 157 -19.43 11.65 21.76
C HIS A 157 -20.79 11.04 21.52
N HIS A 158 -21.09 9.97 22.24
CA HIS A 158 -22.42 9.38 22.29
C HIS A 158 -23.18 9.90 23.53
N PRO A 159 -24.46 10.28 23.40
CA PRO A 159 -25.24 10.84 24.53
C PRO A 159 -25.41 9.83 25.66
N ASN A 160 -25.37 8.52 25.36
CA ASN A 160 -25.44 7.45 26.37
C ASN A 160 -24.21 6.52 26.22
N PRO A 161 -23.14 6.73 27.00
CA PRO A 161 -21.92 5.91 26.92
C PRO A 161 -22.12 4.46 27.37
N THR A 162 -23.08 4.18 28.23
CA THR A 162 -23.39 2.82 28.68
C THR A 162 -24.04 2.02 27.54
N ALA A 163 -25.04 2.59 26.91
CA ALA A 163 -25.65 1.97 25.72
C ALA A 163 -24.64 1.76 24.58
N LEU A 164 -23.71 2.69 24.40
CA LEU A 164 -22.64 2.55 23.39
C LEU A 164 -21.77 1.32 23.66
N ARG A 165 -21.36 1.09 24.91
CA ARG A 165 -20.55 -0.08 25.29
C ARG A 165 -21.27 -1.40 25.08
N GLU A 166 -22.58 -1.41 25.24
CA GLU A 166 -23.41 -2.60 25.02
C GLU A 166 -23.65 -2.86 23.52
N LEU A 167 -23.94 -1.79 22.77
CA LEU A 167 -24.32 -1.89 21.36
C LEU A 167 -23.11 -2.03 20.41
N ASP A 168 -22.00 -1.40 20.76
CA ASP A 168 -20.80 -1.33 19.92
C ASP A 168 -19.52 -1.45 20.76
N PRO A 169 -19.33 -2.60 21.45
CA PRO A 169 -18.20 -2.82 22.37
C PRO A 169 -16.83 -2.78 21.67
N GLN A 170 -16.78 -3.14 20.39
CA GLN A 170 -15.59 -3.13 19.57
C GLN A 170 -15.37 -1.77 18.87
N GLY A 171 -16.45 -0.97 18.76
CA GLY A 171 -16.45 0.29 18.05
C GLY A 171 -16.31 0.14 16.53
N ASP A 172 -16.73 -1.01 16.00
CA ASP A 172 -16.64 -1.32 14.56
C ASP A 172 -17.93 -1.00 13.79
N ARG A 173 -19.02 -0.63 14.51
CA ARG A 173 -20.30 -0.24 13.90
C ARG A 173 -20.36 1.23 13.48
N TYR A 174 -19.26 1.97 13.65
CA TYR A 174 -19.19 3.41 13.34
C TYR A 174 -20.32 4.22 14.01
N THR A 175 -20.73 3.82 15.22
CA THR A 175 -21.76 4.50 15.99
C THR A 175 -21.35 5.91 16.40
N VAL A 176 -20.05 6.09 16.64
CA VAL A 176 -19.38 7.38 16.87
C VAL A 176 -18.15 7.48 15.98
N PHE A 177 -17.70 8.69 15.70
CA PHE A 177 -16.40 8.91 15.07
C PHE A 177 -15.28 8.77 16.11
N LYS A 178 -14.42 7.78 15.96
CA LYS A 178 -13.30 7.57 16.91
C LYS A 178 -12.20 8.60 16.69
N PRO A 179 -11.85 9.43 17.68
CA PRO A 179 -10.68 10.29 17.60
C PRO A 179 -9.41 9.45 17.44
N ARG A 180 -8.49 9.89 16.57
CA ARG A 180 -7.18 9.30 16.43
C ARG A 180 -6.07 10.32 16.68
N ARG A 181 -4.91 9.85 17.06
CA ARG A 181 -3.73 10.69 17.10
C ARG A 181 -3.32 11.08 15.68
N LEU A 182 -2.90 12.31 15.50
CA LEU A 182 -2.21 12.75 14.29
C LEU A 182 -0.82 12.09 14.25
N THR A 183 -0.35 11.76 13.04
CA THR A 183 1.05 11.41 12.82
C THR A 183 1.94 12.64 13.02
N ALA A 184 3.25 12.44 13.11
CA ALA A 184 4.20 13.56 13.23
C ALA A 184 4.13 14.48 12.00
N GLU A 185 3.96 13.88 10.81
CA GLU A 185 3.82 14.60 9.54
C GLU A 185 2.53 15.41 9.51
N GLU A 186 1.40 14.80 9.86
CA GLU A 186 0.10 15.49 9.93
C GLU A 186 0.12 16.64 10.93
N LEU A 187 0.74 16.44 12.09
CA LEU A 187 0.88 17.49 13.10
C LEU A 187 1.73 18.64 12.58
N ARG A 188 2.90 18.34 12.00
CA ARG A 188 3.79 19.35 11.42
C ARG A 188 3.11 20.13 10.31
N ASP A 189 2.48 19.44 9.35
CA ASP A 189 1.81 20.10 8.25
C ASP A 189 0.63 20.94 8.71
N SER A 190 -0.10 20.50 9.75
CA SER A 190 -1.16 21.29 10.37
C SER A 190 -0.61 22.59 11.01
N MET A 191 0.53 22.51 11.70
CA MET A 191 1.18 23.69 12.29
C MET A 191 1.61 24.67 11.19
N LEU A 192 2.26 24.19 10.12
CA LEU A 192 2.66 25.00 8.98
C LEU A 192 1.47 25.60 8.22
N ALA A 193 0.35 24.87 8.14
CA ALA A 193 -0.87 25.38 7.52
C ALA A 193 -1.47 26.53 8.31
N ILE A 194 -1.49 26.43 9.66
CA ILE A 194 -1.98 27.48 10.55
C ILE A 194 -1.13 28.75 10.45
N THR A 195 0.21 28.59 10.39
CA THR A 195 1.15 29.73 10.24
C THR A 195 1.22 30.25 8.80
N LYS A 196 0.54 29.59 7.84
CA LYS A 196 0.59 29.89 6.39
C LYS A 196 1.97 29.68 5.76
N GLU A 197 2.80 28.87 6.36
CA GLU A 197 4.15 28.51 5.88
C GLU A 197 4.17 27.17 5.12
N LEU A 198 3.04 26.46 5.06
CA LEU A 198 2.95 25.19 4.33
C LEU A 198 3.12 25.43 2.84
N ASN A 199 4.19 24.85 2.28
CA ASN A 199 4.38 24.77 0.84
C ASN A 199 3.69 23.51 0.29
N ALA A 200 2.57 23.69 -0.39
CA ALA A 200 1.78 22.60 -1.00
C ALA A 200 2.29 22.17 -2.39
N THR A 201 3.42 22.70 -2.86
CA THR A 201 4.00 22.31 -4.15
C THR A 201 4.48 20.88 -4.09
N LEU A 202 3.95 20.04 -4.99
CA LEU A 202 4.33 18.63 -5.07
C LEU A 202 5.58 18.44 -5.93
N GLY A 203 6.46 17.55 -5.49
CA GLY A 203 7.70 17.20 -6.19
C GLY A 203 8.90 18.02 -5.74
N GLY A 204 10.03 17.84 -6.43
CA GLY A 204 11.28 18.49 -6.08
C GLY A 204 12.11 17.74 -5.03
N ILE A 205 13.08 18.44 -4.45
CA ILE A 205 13.96 17.90 -3.40
C ILE A 205 13.17 17.83 -2.08
N PRO A 206 13.20 16.69 -1.38
CA PRO A 206 12.53 16.57 -0.08
C PRO A 206 13.01 17.64 0.91
N CYS A 207 12.07 18.19 1.67
CA CYS A 207 12.40 19.10 2.77
C CYS A 207 13.28 18.38 3.79
N ARG A 208 14.42 18.96 4.11
CA ARG A 208 15.31 18.50 5.18
C ARG A 208 15.29 19.56 6.27
N PRO A 209 14.43 19.45 7.29
CA PRO A 209 14.43 20.39 8.41
C PRO A 209 15.79 20.35 9.10
N GLU A 210 16.23 21.50 9.60
CA GLU A 210 17.40 21.55 10.46
C GLU A 210 17.13 20.70 11.71
N ILE A 211 17.97 19.73 11.93
CA ILE A 211 17.91 18.87 13.11
C ILE A 211 19.04 19.31 14.03
N ASN A 212 18.73 19.55 15.30
CA ASN A 212 19.74 19.82 16.30
C ASN A 212 20.82 18.74 16.24
N ILE A 213 22.09 19.13 16.23
CA ILE A 213 23.24 18.25 16.10
C ILE A 213 23.26 17.16 17.19
N GLU A 214 22.77 17.48 18.39
CA GLU A 214 22.66 16.51 19.50
C GLU A 214 21.67 15.38 19.16
N VAL A 215 20.54 15.72 18.53
CA VAL A 215 19.53 14.73 18.08
C VAL A 215 20.08 13.93 16.90
N ALA A 216 20.79 14.57 15.99
CA ALA A 216 21.39 13.92 14.83
C ALA A 216 22.53 12.94 15.23
N MET A 217 23.20 13.21 16.34
CA MET A 217 24.28 12.37 16.86
C MET A 217 23.82 11.28 17.85
N GLN A 218 22.54 11.21 18.20
CA GLN A 218 22.03 10.14 19.04
C GLN A 218 22.26 8.78 18.33
N PRO A 219 22.89 7.80 19.01
CA PRO A 219 23.15 6.50 18.40
C PRO A 219 21.82 5.85 17.98
N ARG A 220 21.83 5.19 16.84
CA ARG A 220 20.68 4.47 16.23
C ARG A 220 20.08 3.33 17.11
N GLN A 221 20.47 3.24 18.35
CA GLN A 221 20.03 2.18 19.28
C GLN A 221 18.59 2.29 19.76
N VAL A 222 17.87 3.37 19.44
CA VAL A 222 16.47 3.56 19.88
C VAL A 222 15.43 3.11 18.83
N MET A 223 15.87 2.62 17.67
CA MET A 223 14.94 2.16 16.61
C MET A 223 14.90 0.63 16.45
N GLY A 224 15.12 -0.10 17.52
CA GLY A 224 15.08 -1.56 17.51
C GLY A 224 14.36 -2.13 18.72
N THR A 225 13.07 -1.93 18.81
CA THR A 225 12.12 -2.81 19.52
C THR A 225 10.80 -2.80 18.79
#